data_355f00e29059d9fb36f08f724660dd13
#
_entry.id   355f00e29059d9fb36f08f724660dd13
#
_cell.length_a   1.000
_cell.length_b   1.000
_cell.length_c   1.000
_cell.angle_alpha   90.00
_cell.angle_beta   90.00
_cell.angle_gamma   90.00
#
_symmetry.space_group_name_H-M   'P 1'
#
loop_
_entity.id
_entity.type
_entity.pdbx_description
1 polymer ?
#
loop_
_entity_poly.entity_id
_entity_poly.type
_entity_poly.pdbx_seq_one_letter_code
_entity_poly.pdbx_strand_id
1 'polypeptide(L)'
;MSSVVITGNRYLAQPDQADRHGPFAKVFLAEGDSWMDTSAAVQGSLPHYLCEEFNRRRKDYLIINISSSGQTLQRVTETMTGDFVWWLRQQAFDGILFSAGGNDFIDAARDPAPGQGLLRDMAGQPMPGNGYDCVRPSARAQLVDDYLQPNFEALYQALRTSPLNANTPMFLNSYDTPVARDAPAVRNRVGPWLHTAYTKNGIDPALWPSLTQGLFDDIRKTVEGWPVGRTGLTRVATTGVLTPADPAAQGSSGDWKNEIHPNASGWRKQARIWADLLD
;
A
#
# COMPACT_ATOMS: atom_id res chain seq x y z
N MET A 1 -21.98 -11.29 17.09
CA MET A 1 -21.47 -9.95 16.75
C MET A 1 -20.70 -10.07 15.46
N SER A 2 -20.39 -8.98 14.80
CA SER A 2 -19.71 -9.04 13.49
C SER A 2 -18.60 -8.01 13.45
N SER A 3 -17.50 -8.35 12.79
CA SER A 3 -16.42 -7.39 12.53
C SER A 3 -16.90 -6.25 11.63
N VAL A 4 -16.37 -5.07 11.88
CA VAL A 4 -16.76 -3.83 11.19
C VAL A 4 -15.52 -3.05 10.80
N VAL A 5 -15.54 -2.45 9.60
CA VAL A 5 -14.61 -1.40 9.22
C VAL A 5 -15.34 -0.07 9.14
N ILE A 6 -14.79 0.96 9.77
CA ILE A 6 -15.35 2.31 9.82
C ILE A 6 -14.26 3.34 9.56
N THR A 7 -14.56 4.39 8.80
CA THR A 7 -13.59 5.49 8.64
C THR A 7 -13.42 6.29 9.92
N GLY A 8 -12.21 6.81 10.17
CA GLY A 8 -11.93 7.60 11.37
C GLY A 8 -12.91 8.74 11.58
N ASN A 9 -13.20 9.52 10.52
CA ASN A 9 -14.18 10.62 10.58
C ASN A 9 -15.59 10.15 10.97
N ARG A 10 -16.02 9.00 10.46
CA ARG A 10 -17.34 8.45 10.80
C ARG A 10 -17.38 7.91 12.23
N TYR A 11 -16.27 7.30 12.68
CA TYR A 11 -16.16 6.85 14.08
C TYR A 11 -16.30 8.03 15.05
N LEU A 12 -15.63 9.16 14.77
CA LEU A 12 -15.72 10.37 15.60
C LEU A 12 -17.09 11.03 15.54
N ALA A 13 -17.72 11.07 14.37
CA ALA A 13 -19.03 11.70 14.19
C ALA A 13 -20.18 10.86 14.82
N GLN A 14 -20.02 9.55 14.90
CA GLN A 14 -21.06 8.62 15.35
C GLN A 14 -20.45 7.45 16.15
N PRO A 15 -19.86 7.69 17.34
CA PRO A 15 -19.24 6.65 18.14
C PRO A 15 -20.24 5.53 18.52
N ASP A 16 -21.51 5.87 18.73
CA ASP A 16 -22.57 4.90 19.01
C ASP A 16 -22.75 3.84 17.89
N GLN A 17 -22.29 4.09 16.67
CA GLN A 17 -22.34 3.07 15.62
C GLN A 17 -21.35 1.94 15.87
N ALA A 18 -20.17 2.24 16.42
CA ALA A 18 -19.23 1.22 16.86
C ALA A 18 -19.83 0.46 18.07
N ASP A 19 -20.43 1.18 19.02
CA ASP A 19 -21.05 0.58 20.22
C ASP A 19 -22.21 -0.36 19.88
N ARG A 20 -22.96 -0.09 18.80
CA ARG A 20 -24.05 -1.00 18.32
C ARG A 20 -23.54 -2.36 17.84
N HIS A 21 -22.27 -2.45 17.47
CA HIS A 21 -21.64 -3.69 17.00
C HIS A 21 -20.71 -4.30 18.06
N GLY A 22 -20.38 -3.57 19.14
CA GLY A 22 -19.46 -3.99 20.20
C GLY A 22 -20.09 -4.80 21.34
N PRO A 23 -19.32 -5.21 22.35
CA PRO A 23 -17.88 -4.97 22.47
C PRO A 23 -17.05 -5.77 21.48
N PHE A 24 -15.98 -5.15 20.96
CA PHE A 24 -15.05 -5.81 20.04
C PHE A 24 -13.93 -6.53 20.82
N ALA A 25 -13.56 -7.72 20.36
CA ALA A 25 -12.46 -8.48 20.95
C ALA A 25 -11.07 -7.88 20.60
N LYS A 26 -10.95 -7.25 19.42
CA LYS A 26 -9.75 -6.51 19.00
C LYS A 26 -10.15 -5.24 18.26
N VAL A 27 -9.32 -4.21 18.39
CA VAL A 27 -9.46 -2.94 17.66
C VAL A 27 -8.16 -2.63 16.92
N PHE A 28 -8.25 -2.50 15.61
CA PHE A 28 -7.11 -2.18 14.73
C PHE A 28 -7.22 -0.76 14.18
N LEU A 29 -6.08 -0.09 14.00
CA LEU A 29 -5.98 1.14 13.22
C LEU A 29 -5.40 0.79 11.85
N ALA A 30 -6.09 1.13 10.77
CA ALA A 30 -5.59 0.98 9.40
C ALA A 30 -5.17 2.32 8.84
N GLU A 31 -3.96 2.36 8.29
CA GLU A 31 -3.32 3.55 7.77
C GLU A 31 -2.51 3.26 6.51
N GLY A 32 -2.42 4.23 5.62
CA GLY A 32 -1.61 4.14 4.41
C GLY A 32 -2.31 4.58 3.13
N ASP A 33 -1.98 3.93 2.05
CA ASP A 33 -2.36 4.28 0.68
C ASP A 33 -3.68 3.64 0.22
N SER A 34 -3.90 3.64 -1.09
CA SER A 34 -5.12 3.10 -1.74
C SER A 34 -5.37 1.60 -1.48
N TRP A 35 -4.40 0.84 -1.03
CA TRP A 35 -4.58 -0.56 -0.66
C TRP A 35 -5.32 -0.71 0.67
N MET A 36 -5.22 0.30 1.54
CA MET A 36 -5.94 0.37 2.82
C MET A 36 -7.18 1.26 2.75
N ASP A 37 -7.28 2.21 1.81
CA ASP A 37 -8.35 3.20 1.76
C ASP A 37 -9.71 2.60 1.41
N THR A 38 -10.65 2.66 2.34
CA THR A 38 -12.04 2.19 2.15
C THR A 38 -12.93 3.22 1.45
N SER A 39 -12.50 4.48 1.32
CA SER A 39 -13.26 5.54 0.66
C SER A 39 -13.19 5.43 -0.87
N ALA A 40 -12.20 4.71 -1.39
CA ALA A 40 -12.06 4.40 -2.81
C ALA A 40 -13.20 3.46 -3.27
N ALA A 41 -14.44 3.96 -3.26
CA ALA A 41 -15.70 3.23 -3.48
C ALA A 41 -15.74 2.39 -4.77
N VAL A 42 -14.81 2.63 -5.71
CA VAL A 42 -14.76 1.96 -7.02
C VAL A 42 -13.91 0.69 -6.97
N GLN A 43 -13.06 0.48 -5.96
CA GLN A 43 -11.99 -0.51 -6.06
C GLN A 43 -12.02 -1.61 -5.00
N GLY A 44 -12.70 -1.39 -3.88
CA GLY A 44 -12.51 -2.21 -2.69
C GLY A 44 -11.11 -1.99 -2.09
N SER A 45 -10.89 -2.43 -0.88
CA SER A 45 -9.60 -2.31 -0.20
C SER A 45 -9.37 -3.49 0.74
N LEU A 46 -8.14 -3.69 1.15
CA LEU A 46 -7.78 -4.78 2.06
C LEU A 46 -8.60 -4.78 3.36
N PRO A 47 -8.81 -3.66 4.09
CA PRO A 47 -9.61 -3.65 5.32
C PRO A 47 -11.05 -4.11 5.12
N HIS A 48 -11.66 -3.82 3.97
CA HIS A 48 -13.01 -4.29 3.66
C HIS A 48 -13.06 -5.83 3.57
N TYR A 49 -12.18 -6.42 2.76
CA TYR A 49 -12.13 -7.88 2.59
C TYR A 49 -11.59 -8.61 3.82
N LEU A 50 -10.73 -7.96 4.59
CA LEU A 50 -10.28 -8.46 5.88
C LEU A 50 -11.45 -8.54 6.88
N CYS A 51 -12.32 -7.53 6.90
CA CYS A 51 -13.54 -7.54 7.69
C CYS A 51 -14.51 -8.66 7.24
N GLU A 52 -14.68 -8.89 5.91
CA GLU A 52 -15.43 -10.05 5.40
C GLU A 52 -14.83 -11.37 5.91
N GLU A 53 -13.51 -11.51 5.88
CA GLU A 53 -12.81 -12.73 6.32
C GLU A 53 -12.93 -12.94 7.83
N PHE A 54 -12.80 -11.89 8.64
CA PHE A 54 -13.05 -11.97 10.07
C PHE A 54 -14.49 -12.41 10.39
N ASN A 55 -15.48 -11.87 9.68
CA ASN A 55 -16.89 -12.29 9.83
C ASN A 55 -17.09 -13.76 9.47
N ARG A 56 -16.42 -14.25 8.40
CA ARG A 56 -16.42 -15.67 8.03
C ARG A 56 -15.84 -16.56 9.14
N ARG A 57 -14.81 -16.06 9.85
CA ARG A 57 -14.16 -16.71 10.99
C ARG A 57 -14.91 -16.50 12.32
N ARG A 58 -16.04 -15.78 12.32
CA ARG A 58 -16.82 -15.45 13.50
C ARG A 58 -16.04 -14.63 14.54
N LYS A 59 -15.19 -13.71 14.05
CA LYS A 59 -14.45 -12.77 14.90
C LYS A 59 -15.24 -11.46 15.04
N ASP A 60 -15.09 -10.81 16.17
CA ASP A 60 -15.72 -9.53 16.50
C ASP A 60 -14.63 -8.45 16.60
N TYR A 61 -14.11 -7.98 15.46
CA TYR A 61 -13.03 -7.02 15.41
C TYR A 61 -13.48 -5.69 14.77
N LEU A 62 -12.93 -4.60 15.28
CA LEU A 62 -13.12 -3.26 14.71
C LEU A 62 -11.86 -2.84 13.97
N ILE A 63 -12.01 -2.34 12.73
CA ILE A 63 -10.96 -1.65 12.01
C ILE A 63 -11.36 -0.18 11.87
N ILE A 64 -10.64 0.71 12.55
CA ILE A 64 -10.75 2.16 12.33
C ILE A 64 -9.79 2.50 11.20
N ASN A 65 -10.32 3.05 10.10
CA ASN A 65 -9.55 3.32 8.91
C ASN A 65 -9.36 4.81 8.71
N ILE A 66 -8.10 5.24 8.69
CA ILE A 66 -7.69 6.63 8.46
C ILE A 66 -6.83 6.81 7.20
N SER A 67 -6.65 5.73 6.42
CA SER A 67 -5.88 5.74 5.18
C SER A 67 -6.52 6.58 4.07
N SER A 68 -5.72 7.02 3.11
CA SER A 68 -6.18 7.82 1.99
C SER A 68 -5.48 7.42 0.68
N SER A 69 -6.26 7.32 -0.40
CA SER A 69 -5.73 6.98 -1.74
C SER A 69 -4.70 7.99 -2.24
N GLY A 70 -3.62 7.48 -2.85
CA GLY A 70 -2.55 8.32 -3.39
C GLY A 70 -1.59 8.88 -2.32
N GLN A 71 -1.69 8.44 -1.07
CA GLN A 71 -0.76 8.84 -0.03
C GLN A 71 0.65 8.30 -0.32
N THR A 72 1.63 9.19 -0.25
CA THR A 72 3.06 8.86 -0.15
C THR A 72 3.46 8.81 1.31
N LEU A 73 4.58 8.16 1.62
CA LEU A 73 5.03 8.05 3.01
C LEU A 73 5.31 9.42 3.64
N GLN A 74 5.78 10.40 2.86
CA GLN A 74 5.94 11.78 3.34
C GLN A 74 4.59 12.41 3.71
N ARG A 75 3.56 12.25 2.89
CA ARG A 75 2.23 12.77 3.22
C ARG A 75 1.66 12.09 4.46
N VAL A 76 1.94 10.79 4.61
CA VAL A 76 1.65 10.06 5.84
C VAL A 76 2.35 10.72 7.03
N THR A 77 3.61 11.08 6.93
CA THR A 77 4.35 11.71 8.03
C THR A 77 4.01 13.19 8.22
N GLU A 78 3.82 13.98 7.17
CA GLU A 78 3.54 15.42 7.25
C GLU A 78 2.07 15.74 7.58
N THR A 79 1.14 15.06 6.91
CA THR A 79 -0.31 15.24 7.14
C THR A 79 -0.79 14.43 8.33
N MET A 80 -0.12 13.34 8.64
CA MET A 80 -0.50 12.36 9.65
C MET A 80 0.27 12.46 10.95
N THR A 81 1.33 13.24 11.06
CA THR A 81 1.76 13.66 12.41
C THR A 81 0.59 14.29 13.16
N GLY A 82 -0.40 14.87 12.46
CA GLY A 82 -1.71 15.20 13.03
C GLY A 82 -2.58 13.97 13.28
N ASP A 83 -3.04 13.29 12.24
CA ASP A 83 -4.10 12.27 12.38
C ASP A 83 -3.60 10.96 13.00
N PHE A 84 -2.51 10.38 12.49
CA PHE A 84 -1.97 9.14 13.03
C PHE A 84 -1.54 9.28 14.50
N VAL A 85 -0.75 10.31 14.82
CA VAL A 85 -0.31 10.59 16.19
C VAL A 85 -1.49 10.94 17.10
N TRP A 86 -2.48 11.66 16.57
CA TRP A 86 -3.70 11.95 17.30
C TRP A 86 -4.43 10.67 17.67
N TRP A 87 -4.68 9.75 16.70
CA TRP A 87 -5.32 8.46 16.97
C TRP A 87 -4.55 7.60 17.97
N LEU A 88 -3.23 7.55 17.88
CA LEU A 88 -2.40 6.83 18.84
C LEU A 88 -2.51 7.34 20.28
N ARG A 89 -3.01 8.56 20.47
CA ARG A 89 -3.23 9.17 21.80
C ARG A 89 -4.66 9.02 22.30
N GLN A 90 -5.62 8.73 21.42
CA GLN A 90 -7.04 8.65 21.80
C GLN A 90 -7.41 7.31 22.41
N GLN A 91 -6.85 6.22 21.90
CA GLN A 91 -7.15 4.87 22.39
C GLN A 91 -5.99 3.90 22.14
N ALA A 92 -6.00 2.79 22.87
CA ALA A 92 -5.10 1.67 22.62
C ALA A 92 -5.64 0.82 21.46
N PHE A 93 -4.72 0.31 20.64
CA PHE A 93 -5.01 -0.60 19.53
C PHE A 93 -4.33 -1.95 19.75
N ASP A 94 -4.97 -3.02 19.26
CA ASP A 94 -4.39 -4.37 19.25
C ASP A 94 -3.39 -4.57 18.11
N GLY A 95 -3.41 -3.67 17.11
CA GLY A 95 -2.46 -3.66 16.00
C GLY A 95 -2.68 -2.49 15.04
N ILE A 96 -1.60 -2.11 14.37
CA ILE A 96 -1.62 -1.12 13.29
C ILE A 96 -1.46 -1.86 11.96
N LEU A 97 -2.40 -1.67 11.03
CA LEU A 97 -2.35 -2.21 9.67
C LEU A 97 -1.81 -1.11 8.76
N PHE A 98 -0.63 -1.31 8.16
CA PHE A 98 0.07 -0.23 7.47
C PHE A 98 0.48 -0.59 6.04
N SER A 99 0.23 0.32 5.10
CA SER A 99 0.61 0.18 3.69
C SER A 99 1.20 1.48 3.16
N ALA A 100 2.48 1.48 2.78
CA ALA A 100 3.17 2.64 2.23
C ALA A 100 4.40 2.26 1.38
N GLY A 101 4.92 3.21 0.62
CA GLY A 101 6.07 3.06 -0.25
C GLY A 101 5.71 2.78 -1.72
N GLY A 102 4.56 2.13 -1.99
CA GLY A 102 4.13 1.84 -3.36
C GLY A 102 3.94 3.10 -4.21
N ASN A 103 3.19 4.06 -3.70
CA ASN A 103 2.95 5.33 -4.39
C ASN A 103 4.22 6.16 -4.55
N ASP A 104 5.14 6.12 -3.58
CA ASP A 104 6.40 6.84 -3.63
C ASP A 104 7.25 6.40 -4.84
N PHE A 105 7.37 5.09 -5.07
CA PHE A 105 8.06 4.54 -6.24
C PHE A 105 7.32 4.84 -7.55
N ILE A 106 5.99 4.71 -7.55
CA ILE A 106 5.15 4.97 -8.73
C ILE A 106 5.23 6.45 -9.13
N ASP A 107 5.12 7.36 -8.18
CA ASP A 107 5.17 8.81 -8.44
C ASP A 107 6.57 9.22 -8.90
N ALA A 108 7.64 8.68 -8.29
CA ALA A 108 9.01 8.91 -8.74
C ALA A 108 9.26 8.36 -10.17
N ALA A 109 8.63 7.24 -10.56
CA ALA A 109 8.68 6.73 -11.92
C ALA A 109 7.87 7.59 -12.91
N ARG A 110 6.80 8.25 -12.44
CA ARG A 110 5.89 9.08 -13.22
C ARG A 110 6.32 10.53 -13.34
N ASP A 111 7.46 10.93 -12.81
CA ASP A 111 7.94 12.33 -12.91
C ASP A 111 7.61 12.90 -14.29
N PRO A 112 7.00 14.10 -14.38
CA PRO A 112 6.52 14.64 -15.65
C PRO A 112 7.63 14.85 -16.69
N ALA A 113 8.86 15.10 -16.25
CA ALA A 113 10.00 15.27 -17.14
C ALA A 113 10.72 13.92 -17.37
N PRO A 114 10.79 13.39 -18.61
CA PRO A 114 11.54 12.17 -18.90
C PRO A 114 12.97 12.23 -18.40
N GLY A 115 13.43 11.16 -17.76
CA GLY A 115 14.80 11.05 -17.23
C GLY A 115 15.10 11.92 -16.00
N GLN A 116 14.17 12.67 -15.45
CA GLN A 116 14.39 13.46 -14.23
C GLN A 116 13.99 12.70 -12.96
N GLY A 117 12.97 11.85 -13.02
CA GLY A 117 12.53 11.00 -11.90
C GLY A 117 13.35 9.72 -11.73
N LEU A 118 12.69 8.65 -11.34
CA LEU A 118 13.30 7.33 -11.08
C LEU A 118 13.79 6.63 -12.35
N LEU A 119 13.18 6.90 -13.51
CA LEU A 119 13.47 6.23 -14.77
C LEU A 119 14.40 7.07 -15.65
N ARG A 120 15.23 6.41 -16.45
CA ARG A 120 16.01 7.02 -17.53
C ARG A 120 15.09 7.38 -18.69
N ASP A 121 15.40 8.46 -19.41
CA ASP A 121 14.84 8.69 -20.73
C ASP A 121 15.56 7.77 -21.73
N MET A 122 14.82 6.82 -22.29
CA MET A 122 15.30 5.84 -23.25
C MET A 122 14.96 6.21 -24.69
N ALA A 123 14.31 7.36 -24.93
CA ALA A 123 13.96 7.81 -26.28
C ALA A 123 15.22 8.00 -27.12
N GLY A 124 15.33 7.22 -28.21
CA GLY A 124 16.50 7.25 -29.08
C GLY A 124 17.79 6.64 -28.50
N GLN A 125 17.74 6.01 -27.34
CA GLN A 125 18.87 5.33 -26.73
C GLN A 125 18.85 3.83 -27.03
N PRO A 126 20.03 3.17 -27.05
CA PRO A 126 20.10 1.70 -27.10
C PRO A 126 19.37 1.11 -25.87
N MET A 127 18.50 0.13 -26.11
CA MET A 127 17.81 -0.55 -25.03
C MET A 127 18.76 -1.47 -24.26
N PRO A 128 18.72 -1.50 -22.92
CA PRO A 128 19.50 -2.43 -22.12
C PRO A 128 18.99 -3.86 -22.28
N GLY A 129 19.79 -4.84 -21.85
CA GLY A 129 19.38 -6.24 -21.84
C GLY A 129 18.35 -6.60 -20.76
N ASN A 130 18.21 -5.75 -19.74
CA ASN A 130 17.27 -5.92 -18.64
C ASN A 130 16.51 -4.61 -18.39
N GLY A 131 15.20 -4.67 -18.23
CA GLY A 131 14.37 -3.48 -17.99
C GLY A 131 14.73 -2.72 -16.72
N TYR A 132 15.18 -3.42 -15.67
CA TYR A 132 15.59 -2.75 -14.43
C TYR A 132 16.80 -1.81 -14.61
N ASP A 133 17.63 -2.01 -15.65
CA ASP A 133 18.72 -1.09 -15.98
C ASP A 133 18.22 0.28 -16.49
N CYS A 134 16.91 0.41 -16.78
CA CYS A 134 16.27 1.70 -17.03
C CYS A 134 16.05 2.52 -15.74
N VAL A 135 16.22 1.95 -14.56
CA VAL A 135 16.18 2.67 -13.28
C VAL A 135 17.47 3.47 -13.11
N ARG A 136 17.35 4.70 -12.61
CA ARG A 136 18.49 5.57 -12.24
C ARG A 136 18.95 5.22 -10.83
N PRO A 137 20.17 4.66 -10.65
CA PRO A 137 20.62 4.19 -9.33
C PRO A 137 20.68 5.29 -8.27
N SER A 138 21.10 6.51 -8.65
CA SER A 138 21.16 7.65 -7.72
C SER A 138 19.77 8.13 -7.29
N ALA A 139 18.81 8.18 -8.20
CA ALA A 139 17.43 8.56 -7.88
C ALA A 139 16.76 7.49 -6.98
N ARG A 140 17.05 6.20 -7.22
CA ARG A 140 16.61 5.11 -6.37
C ARG A 140 17.21 5.22 -4.97
N ALA A 141 18.50 5.42 -4.85
CA ALA A 141 19.17 5.59 -3.55
C ALA A 141 18.57 6.77 -2.79
N GLN A 142 18.42 7.92 -3.44
CA GLN A 142 17.78 9.09 -2.84
C GLN A 142 16.34 8.79 -2.38
N LEU A 143 15.52 8.11 -3.18
CA LEU A 143 14.16 7.73 -2.80
C LEU A 143 14.14 6.81 -1.58
N VAL A 144 15.01 5.80 -1.53
CA VAL A 144 15.00 4.81 -0.45
C VAL A 144 15.69 5.36 0.80
N ASP A 145 16.92 5.85 0.66
CA ASP A 145 17.81 6.12 1.79
C ASP A 145 17.57 7.53 2.38
N ASP A 146 17.34 8.54 1.52
CA ASP A 146 17.20 9.92 1.97
C ASP A 146 15.72 10.31 2.23
N TYR A 147 14.76 9.51 1.71
CA TYR A 147 13.35 9.85 1.79
C TYR A 147 12.51 8.78 2.53
N LEU A 148 12.45 7.52 2.05
CA LEU A 148 11.58 6.52 2.67
C LEU A 148 12.05 6.10 4.06
N GLN A 149 13.33 5.86 4.24
CA GLN A 149 13.85 5.42 5.55
C GLN A 149 13.65 6.46 6.66
N PRO A 150 14.00 7.76 6.49
CA PRO A 150 13.75 8.77 7.52
C PRO A 150 12.27 8.98 7.83
N ASN A 151 11.41 8.96 6.81
CA ASN A 151 9.97 9.11 7.02
C ASN A 151 9.38 7.92 7.77
N PHE A 152 9.77 6.70 7.44
CA PHE A 152 9.34 5.53 8.20
C PHE A 152 9.86 5.55 9.63
N GLU A 153 11.11 5.98 9.86
CA GLU A 153 11.67 6.12 11.21
C GLU A 153 10.85 7.10 12.05
N ALA A 154 10.49 8.26 11.49
CA ALA A 154 9.66 9.24 12.19
C ALA A 154 8.30 8.65 12.61
N LEU A 155 7.65 7.90 11.72
CA LEU A 155 6.38 7.22 12.00
C LEU A 155 6.55 6.12 13.07
N TYR A 156 7.60 5.32 12.98
CA TYR A 156 7.92 4.30 13.96
C TYR A 156 8.18 4.89 15.34
N GLN A 157 8.94 5.97 15.43
CA GLN A 157 9.19 6.68 16.69
C GLN A 157 7.90 7.28 17.27
N ALA A 158 7.03 7.83 16.44
CA ALA A 158 5.71 8.32 16.88
C ALA A 158 4.89 7.20 17.54
N LEU A 159 4.90 5.98 16.96
CA LEU A 159 4.24 4.82 17.56
C LEU A 159 4.92 4.39 18.86
N ARG A 160 6.24 4.26 18.89
CA ARG A 160 7.00 3.76 20.06
C ARG A 160 7.03 4.74 21.24
N THR A 161 6.78 6.02 21.00
CA THR A 161 6.67 7.05 22.05
C THR A 161 5.21 7.36 22.44
N SER A 162 4.24 6.70 21.81
CA SER A 162 2.82 6.86 22.15
C SER A 162 2.53 6.38 23.57
N PRO A 163 1.78 7.14 24.39
CA PRO A 163 1.47 6.74 25.76
C PRO A 163 0.57 5.49 25.83
N LEU A 164 -0.24 5.24 24.82
CA LEU A 164 -1.18 4.11 24.78
C LEU A 164 -0.73 2.97 23.88
N ASN A 165 0.15 3.24 22.90
CA ASN A 165 0.45 2.31 21.81
C ASN A 165 1.93 1.98 21.65
N ALA A 166 2.79 2.32 22.61
CA ALA A 166 4.23 2.08 22.51
C ALA A 166 4.61 0.61 22.22
N ASN A 167 3.81 -0.34 22.68
CA ASN A 167 4.00 -1.77 22.47
C ASN A 167 3.08 -2.37 21.39
N THR A 168 2.20 -1.58 20.78
CA THR A 168 1.26 -2.06 19.76
C THR A 168 2.03 -2.58 18.54
N PRO A 169 1.77 -3.81 18.07
CA PRO A 169 2.40 -4.34 16.86
C PRO A 169 1.93 -3.57 15.62
N MET A 170 2.83 -3.38 14.66
CA MET A 170 2.50 -2.84 13.34
C MET A 170 2.76 -3.92 12.28
N PHE A 171 1.77 -4.13 11.43
CA PHE A 171 1.76 -5.09 10.34
C PHE A 171 1.94 -4.35 9.02
N LEU A 172 3.00 -4.68 8.29
CA LEU A 172 3.44 -3.96 7.09
C LEU A 172 2.99 -4.71 5.83
N ASN A 173 2.27 -4.02 4.96
CA ASN A 173 1.84 -4.58 3.68
C ASN A 173 3.05 -4.85 2.77
N SER A 174 3.08 -6.03 2.16
CA SER A 174 4.07 -6.40 1.16
C SER A 174 3.34 -6.54 -0.19
N TYR A 175 3.41 -5.51 -1.01
CA TYR A 175 2.72 -5.47 -2.30
C TYR A 175 3.07 -6.67 -3.18
N ASP A 176 2.10 -7.15 -3.95
CA ASP A 176 2.37 -8.08 -5.04
C ASP A 176 2.78 -7.34 -6.31
N THR A 177 3.42 -8.02 -7.26
CA THR A 177 3.92 -7.40 -8.48
C THR A 177 2.79 -7.28 -9.51
N PRO A 178 2.39 -6.07 -9.92
CA PRO A 178 1.41 -5.87 -10.98
C PRO A 178 2.04 -6.12 -12.36
N VAL A 179 1.19 -6.13 -13.39
CA VAL A 179 1.60 -6.11 -14.79
C VAL A 179 1.37 -4.71 -15.34
N ALA A 180 2.42 -4.04 -15.82
CA ALA A 180 2.32 -2.75 -16.48
C ALA A 180 1.46 -2.90 -17.76
N ARG A 181 0.31 -2.20 -17.83
CA ARG A 181 -0.66 -2.32 -18.90
C ARG A 181 -1.59 -1.12 -18.95
N ASP A 182 -2.22 -0.86 -20.09
CA ASP A 182 -3.21 0.21 -20.25
C ASP A 182 -4.55 -0.15 -19.57
N ALA A 183 -4.53 -0.17 -18.25
CA ALA A 183 -5.72 -0.47 -17.44
C ALA A 183 -5.90 0.55 -16.31
N PRO A 184 -6.44 1.74 -16.61
CA PRO A 184 -6.66 2.78 -15.63
C PRO A 184 -7.75 2.40 -14.62
N ALA A 185 -7.70 3.01 -13.42
CA ALA A 185 -8.79 2.87 -12.44
C ALA A 185 -10.05 3.60 -12.90
N VAL A 186 -9.86 4.79 -13.49
CA VAL A 186 -10.92 5.57 -14.14
C VAL A 186 -10.42 6.03 -15.50
N ARG A 187 -11.06 5.57 -16.55
CA ARG A 187 -10.67 5.89 -17.93
C ARG A 187 -10.48 7.39 -18.12
N ASN A 188 -9.34 7.77 -18.70
CA ASN A 188 -8.92 9.15 -18.98
C ASN A 188 -8.80 10.07 -17.73
N ARG A 189 -8.78 9.53 -16.51
CA ARG A 189 -8.71 10.35 -15.29
C ARG A 189 -7.70 9.84 -14.25
N VAL A 190 -7.70 8.53 -13.95
CA VAL A 190 -6.89 7.95 -12.87
C VAL A 190 -6.18 6.70 -13.37
N GLY A 191 -4.86 6.78 -13.51
CA GLY A 191 -4.04 5.72 -14.13
C GLY A 191 -4.16 5.73 -15.68
N PRO A 192 -3.56 4.74 -16.37
CA PRO A 192 -2.63 3.77 -15.80
C PRO A 192 -1.34 4.46 -15.29
N TRP A 193 -0.65 3.84 -14.38
CA TRP A 193 0.49 4.47 -13.69
C TRP A 193 1.83 4.06 -14.31
N LEU A 194 2.16 2.76 -14.29
CA LEU A 194 3.40 2.20 -14.81
C LEU A 194 3.45 2.28 -16.33
N HIS A 195 2.38 1.87 -16.99
CA HIS A 195 2.24 1.98 -18.44
C HIS A 195 2.54 3.41 -18.95
N THR A 196 1.93 4.41 -18.31
CA THR A 196 2.16 5.82 -18.66
C THR A 196 3.61 6.22 -18.40
N ALA A 197 4.20 5.81 -17.26
CA ALA A 197 5.58 6.12 -16.91
C ALA A 197 6.56 5.52 -17.92
N TYR A 198 6.39 4.25 -18.28
CA TYR A 198 7.28 3.53 -19.18
C TYR A 198 7.18 4.05 -20.62
N THR A 199 5.95 4.26 -21.10
CA THR A 199 5.71 4.85 -22.42
C THR A 199 6.35 6.24 -22.55
N LYS A 200 6.12 7.09 -21.56
CA LYS A 200 6.67 8.46 -21.53
C LYS A 200 8.19 8.48 -21.58
N ASN A 201 8.85 7.55 -20.88
CA ASN A 201 10.31 7.45 -20.88
C ASN A 201 10.87 6.62 -22.07
N GLY A 202 10.05 6.30 -23.06
CA GLY A 202 10.49 5.60 -24.28
C GLY A 202 11.01 4.18 -24.05
N ILE A 203 10.56 3.51 -22.98
CA ILE A 203 11.04 2.16 -22.63
C ILE A 203 10.27 1.12 -23.47
N ASP A 204 11.03 0.24 -24.14
CA ASP A 204 10.46 -0.83 -24.96
C ASP A 204 9.52 -1.74 -24.12
N PRO A 205 8.30 -2.02 -24.59
CA PRO A 205 7.37 -2.93 -23.90
C PRO A 205 7.93 -4.32 -23.55
N ALA A 206 8.88 -4.82 -24.33
CA ALA A 206 9.57 -6.09 -24.06
C ALA A 206 10.36 -6.07 -22.72
N LEU A 207 10.74 -4.89 -22.24
CA LEU A 207 11.48 -4.69 -20.97
C LEU A 207 10.57 -4.45 -19.77
N TRP A 208 9.28 -4.15 -19.97
CA TRP A 208 8.35 -3.81 -18.88
C TRP A 208 8.22 -4.88 -17.81
N PRO A 209 8.16 -6.18 -18.12
CA PRO A 209 8.07 -7.22 -17.09
C PRO A 209 9.26 -7.18 -16.11
N SER A 210 10.50 -7.13 -16.62
CA SER A 210 11.69 -7.10 -15.76
C SER A 210 11.86 -5.76 -15.03
N LEU A 211 11.45 -4.65 -15.64
CA LEU A 211 11.43 -3.35 -14.98
C LEU A 211 10.43 -3.33 -13.83
N THR A 212 9.18 -3.76 -14.05
CA THR A 212 8.14 -3.81 -13.03
C THR A 212 8.55 -4.73 -11.89
N GLN A 213 9.07 -5.92 -12.22
CA GLN A 213 9.57 -6.87 -11.22
C GLN A 213 10.65 -6.20 -10.35
N GLY A 214 11.64 -5.57 -10.94
CA GLY A 214 12.73 -4.90 -10.22
C GLY A 214 12.26 -3.76 -9.33
N LEU A 215 11.33 -2.91 -9.80
CA LEU A 215 10.75 -1.84 -8.98
C LEU A 215 9.97 -2.38 -7.77
N PHE A 216 9.16 -3.42 -7.97
CA PHE A 216 8.42 -4.03 -6.86
C PHE A 216 9.31 -4.86 -5.93
N ASP A 217 10.42 -5.41 -6.42
CA ASP A 217 11.47 -6.00 -5.57
C ASP A 217 12.12 -4.94 -4.67
N ASP A 218 12.36 -3.72 -5.17
CA ASP A 218 12.87 -2.62 -4.37
C ASP A 218 11.87 -2.17 -3.30
N ILE A 219 10.59 -2.02 -3.64
CA ILE A 219 9.55 -1.72 -2.66
C ILE A 219 9.54 -2.79 -1.56
N ARG A 220 9.52 -4.07 -1.93
CA ARG A 220 9.54 -5.18 -0.98
C ARG A 220 10.77 -5.19 -0.09
N LYS A 221 11.98 -5.03 -0.67
CA LYS A 221 13.24 -4.96 0.08
C LYS A 221 13.25 -3.79 1.06
N THR A 222 12.69 -2.64 0.67
CA THR A 222 12.56 -1.47 1.55
C THR A 222 11.66 -1.79 2.75
N VAL A 223 10.46 -2.36 2.50
CA VAL A 223 9.52 -2.76 3.55
C VAL A 223 10.10 -3.88 4.42
N GLU A 224 10.80 -4.85 3.83
CA GLU A 224 11.50 -5.93 4.55
C GLU A 224 12.67 -5.42 5.42
N GLY A 225 13.26 -4.32 5.05
CA GLY A 225 14.31 -3.64 5.82
C GLY A 225 13.78 -2.92 7.07
N TRP A 226 12.53 -2.49 7.07
CA TRP A 226 11.98 -1.72 8.19
C TRP A 226 11.94 -2.47 9.53
N PRO A 227 11.61 -3.78 9.61
CA PRO A 227 11.70 -4.52 10.86
C PRO A 227 13.13 -4.76 11.38
N VAL A 228 14.16 -4.63 10.55
CA VAL A 228 15.54 -4.93 10.95
C VAL A 228 16.00 -3.97 12.06
N GLY A 229 16.35 -4.53 13.20
CA GLY A 229 16.75 -3.76 14.38
C GLY A 229 15.61 -3.04 15.12
N ARG A 230 14.35 -3.25 14.71
CA ARG A 230 13.16 -2.64 15.32
C ARG A 230 12.22 -3.72 15.85
N THR A 231 11.59 -3.47 17.00
CA THR A 231 10.65 -4.39 17.64
C THR A 231 9.21 -4.09 17.26
N GLY A 232 8.36 -5.11 17.31
CA GLY A 232 6.91 -4.96 17.08
C GLY A 232 6.53 -4.61 15.65
N LEU A 233 7.39 -4.88 14.67
CA LEU A 233 7.08 -4.77 13.25
C LEU A 233 7.02 -6.16 12.62
N THR A 234 5.99 -6.42 11.85
CA THR A 234 5.79 -7.70 11.15
C THR A 234 5.41 -7.44 9.70
N ARG A 235 6.21 -7.93 8.77
CA ARG A 235 5.85 -7.94 7.35
C ARG A 235 4.80 -9.03 7.08
N VAL A 236 3.73 -8.67 6.40
CA VAL A 236 2.73 -9.63 5.93
C VAL A 236 3.13 -10.14 4.54
N ALA A 237 3.39 -11.42 4.42
CA ALA A 237 3.95 -12.02 3.21
C ALA A 237 2.86 -12.28 2.14
N THR A 238 2.41 -11.23 1.47
CA THR A 238 1.37 -11.28 0.43
C THR A 238 1.92 -11.33 -1.00
N THR A 239 3.23 -11.33 -1.17
CA THR A 239 3.90 -11.35 -2.49
C THR A 239 3.74 -12.70 -3.18
N GLY A 240 3.44 -12.71 -4.48
CA GLY A 240 3.30 -13.92 -5.30
C GLY A 240 1.97 -14.65 -5.11
N VAL A 241 1.02 -14.04 -4.42
CA VAL A 241 -0.30 -14.63 -4.11
C VAL A 241 -1.32 -14.36 -5.22
N LEU A 242 -1.17 -13.25 -5.92
CA LEU A 242 -2.13 -12.83 -6.93
C LEU A 242 -1.81 -13.46 -8.30
N THR A 243 -2.85 -13.94 -8.96
CA THR A 243 -2.76 -14.37 -10.37
C THR A 243 -2.47 -13.13 -11.23
N PRO A 244 -1.37 -13.13 -12.01
CA PRO A 244 -1.03 -11.99 -12.87
C PRO A 244 -2.14 -11.65 -13.86
N ALA A 245 -2.22 -10.36 -14.22
CA ALA A 245 -3.10 -9.91 -15.28
C ALA A 245 -2.52 -10.25 -16.66
N ASP A 246 -3.40 -10.40 -17.66
CA ASP A 246 -3.00 -10.40 -19.06
C ASP A 246 -2.50 -8.99 -19.44
N PRO A 247 -1.27 -8.84 -19.97
CA PRO A 247 -0.71 -7.55 -20.35
C PRO A 247 -1.52 -6.80 -21.42
N ALA A 248 -2.30 -7.50 -22.25
CA ALA A 248 -3.18 -6.91 -23.24
C ALA A 248 -4.55 -6.45 -22.71
N ALA A 249 -4.91 -6.84 -21.49
CA ALA A 249 -6.22 -6.51 -20.93
C ALA A 249 -6.27 -5.06 -20.44
N GLN A 250 -7.28 -4.31 -20.92
CA GLN A 250 -7.51 -2.90 -20.52
C GLN A 250 -8.45 -2.76 -19.31
N GLY A 251 -8.85 -3.85 -18.68
CA GLY A 251 -9.77 -3.89 -17.54
C GLY A 251 -9.35 -4.96 -16.52
N SER A 252 -10.35 -5.49 -15.81
CA SER A 252 -10.09 -6.55 -14.81
C SER A 252 -9.55 -7.81 -15.48
N SER A 253 -8.44 -8.36 -14.96
CA SER A 253 -7.79 -9.56 -15.49
C SER A 253 -6.97 -10.25 -14.41
N GLY A 254 -6.96 -11.58 -14.37
CA GLY A 254 -6.39 -12.32 -13.26
C GLY A 254 -7.00 -11.87 -11.93
N ASP A 255 -6.16 -11.57 -10.96
CA ASP A 255 -6.60 -11.04 -9.66
C ASP A 255 -6.54 -9.49 -9.57
N TRP A 256 -6.42 -8.80 -10.71
CA TRP A 256 -6.24 -7.35 -10.79
C TRP A 256 -7.45 -6.68 -11.42
N LYS A 257 -7.96 -5.62 -10.77
CA LYS A 257 -9.07 -4.80 -11.27
C LYS A 257 -8.61 -3.79 -12.31
N ASN A 258 -7.50 -3.16 -12.05
CA ASN A 258 -6.80 -2.25 -12.94
C ASN A 258 -5.30 -2.57 -12.92
N GLU A 259 -4.44 -1.64 -13.35
CA GLU A 259 -3.00 -1.89 -13.43
C GLU A 259 -2.37 -2.27 -12.08
N ILE A 260 -2.74 -1.58 -10.98
CA ILE A 260 -2.04 -1.71 -9.68
C ILE A 260 -2.93 -2.12 -8.49
N HIS A 261 -4.24 -2.23 -8.68
CA HIS A 261 -5.14 -2.62 -7.58
C HIS A 261 -5.75 -3.99 -7.83
N PRO A 262 -5.77 -4.85 -6.82
CA PRO A 262 -6.46 -6.13 -6.87
C PRO A 262 -7.97 -6.00 -7.10
N ASN A 263 -8.57 -7.01 -7.72
CA ASN A 263 -10.02 -7.19 -7.76
C ASN A 263 -10.51 -7.95 -6.52
N ALA A 264 -11.80 -8.24 -6.45
CA ALA A 264 -12.40 -8.93 -5.30
C ALA A 264 -11.75 -10.31 -5.01
N SER A 265 -11.34 -11.05 -6.04
CA SER A 265 -10.62 -12.32 -5.87
C SER A 265 -9.25 -12.10 -5.24
N GLY A 266 -8.49 -11.15 -5.79
CA GLY A 266 -7.17 -10.80 -5.29
C GLY A 266 -7.21 -10.31 -3.84
N TRP A 267 -8.14 -9.40 -3.52
CA TRP A 267 -8.31 -8.91 -2.15
C TRP A 267 -8.63 -10.03 -1.15
N ARG A 268 -9.51 -10.98 -1.51
CA ARG A 268 -9.83 -12.12 -0.63
C ARG A 268 -8.64 -13.03 -0.40
N LYS A 269 -7.78 -13.24 -1.39
CA LYS A 269 -6.54 -14.01 -1.21
C LYS A 269 -5.63 -13.34 -0.19
N GLN A 270 -5.41 -12.05 -0.32
CA GLN A 270 -4.57 -11.29 0.61
C GLN A 270 -5.19 -11.21 2.01
N ALA A 271 -6.49 -10.94 2.10
CA ALA A 271 -7.19 -10.85 3.38
C ALA A 271 -7.09 -12.13 4.21
N ARG A 272 -7.05 -13.31 3.59
CA ARG A 272 -6.85 -14.59 4.30
C ARG A 272 -5.50 -14.64 4.99
N ILE A 273 -4.43 -14.23 4.30
CA ILE A 273 -3.06 -14.22 4.86
C ILE A 273 -2.97 -13.23 6.02
N TRP A 274 -3.54 -12.05 5.84
CA TRP A 274 -3.61 -11.05 6.91
C TRP A 274 -4.40 -11.58 8.11
N ALA A 275 -5.55 -12.21 7.89
CA ALA A 275 -6.37 -12.75 8.95
C ALA A 275 -5.68 -13.90 9.71
N ASP A 276 -4.91 -14.75 9.03
CA ASP A 276 -4.12 -15.82 9.67
C ASP A 276 -3.07 -15.26 10.64
N LEU A 277 -2.56 -14.07 10.38
CA LEU A 277 -1.56 -13.40 11.21
C LEU A 277 -2.18 -12.59 12.37
N LEU A 278 -3.39 -12.07 12.18
CA LEU A 278 -4.07 -11.18 13.14
C LEU A 278 -4.98 -11.93 14.15
N ASP A 279 -5.28 -13.20 13.87
CA ASP A 279 -6.03 -14.09 14.78
C ASP A 279 -5.19 -14.50 15.98
#